data_0dda0522831e4a92de47106989baf6de
#
_entry.id   0dda0522831e4a92de47106989baf6de
#
_cell.length_a   1.000
_cell.length_b   1.000
_cell.length_c   1.000
_cell.angle_alpha   90.00
_cell.angle_beta   90.00
_cell.angle_gamma   90.00
#
_symmetry.space_group_name_H-M   'P 1'
#
loop_
_entity.id
_entity.type
_entity.pdbx_description
1 polymer ?
#
loop_
_entity_poly.entity_id
_entity_poly.type
_entity_poly.pdbx_seq_one_letter_code
_entity_poly.pdbx_strand_id
1 'polypeptide(L)'
;MTLLTTRSGKQVDIENPTPETIDIQDIAHALSFLCRGGGSTNIFFPVARHCYYCAMEAQARCLTDDVILACLLHDASEAYMVDLPKPLKDNLFPQYRVYENNLLDCIYQKYLGRTLTKEEAEQVDEIDHTLLNYDLKYLLNMDVPLPEIHIQLEYIFEPFEISRENYLNMFDQLMKRRTEPTE
;
A
#
# COMPACT_ATOMS: atom_id res chain seq x y z
N MET A 1 24.22 -3.05 7.73
CA MET A 1 23.76 -2.91 6.32
C MET A 1 22.97 -4.17 6.00
N THR A 2 21.65 -4.03 5.91
CA THR A 2 20.72 -5.13 5.62
C THR A 2 20.21 -4.94 4.20
N LEU A 3 20.90 -5.55 3.21
CA LEU A 3 20.59 -5.42 1.79
C LEU A 3 19.57 -6.47 1.36
N LEU A 4 18.47 -5.98 0.78
CA LEU A 4 17.50 -6.79 0.06
C LEU A 4 17.69 -6.62 -1.45
N THR A 5 17.77 -7.73 -2.18
CA THR A 5 17.79 -7.69 -3.66
C THR A 5 16.38 -7.82 -4.19
N THR A 6 15.95 -6.85 -4.99
CA THR A 6 14.62 -6.84 -5.62
C THR A 6 14.60 -7.59 -6.94
N ARG A 7 13.41 -7.76 -7.52
CA ARG A 7 13.22 -8.41 -8.82
C ARG A 7 13.99 -7.72 -9.96
N SER A 8 14.11 -6.39 -9.93
CA SER A 8 14.90 -5.63 -10.92
C SER A 8 16.41 -5.77 -10.74
N GLY A 9 16.86 -6.42 -9.66
CA GLY A 9 18.28 -6.54 -9.28
C GLY A 9 18.80 -5.36 -8.47
N LYS A 10 17.96 -4.38 -8.14
CA LYS A 10 18.35 -3.30 -7.23
C LYS A 10 18.59 -3.85 -5.82
N GLN A 11 19.52 -3.26 -5.12
CA GLN A 11 19.77 -3.55 -3.70
C GLN A 11 19.26 -2.39 -2.85
N VAL A 12 18.35 -2.70 -1.94
CA VAL A 12 17.76 -1.74 -1.01
C VAL A 12 18.31 -1.99 0.38
N ASP A 13 18.95 -1.00 0.99
CA ASP A 13 19.34 -1.04 2.40
C ASP A 13 18.14 -0.68 3.26
N ILE A 14 17.60 -1.67 3.98
CA ILE A 14 16.41 -1.49 4.82
C ILE A 14 16.68 -0.56 6.02
N GLU A 15 17.93 -0.52 6.50
CA GLU A 15 18.32 0.35 7.61
C GLU A 15 18.46 1.82 7.17
N ASN A 16 18.89 2.03 5.92
CA ASN A 16 19.14 3.37 5.34
C ASN A 16 18.64 3.41 3.88
N PRO A 17 17.33 3.36 3.65
CA PRO A 17 16.79 3.36 2.29
C PRO A 17 17.05 4.71 1.59
N THR A 18 17.26 4.66 0.27
CA THR A 18 17.41 5.86 -0.55
C THR A 18 16.44 5.84 -1.73
N PRO A 19 15.92 7.01 -2.17
CA PRO A 19 14.95 7.09 -3.26
C PRO A 19 15.42 6.46 -4.57
N GLU A 20 16.72 6.43 -4.85
CA GLU A 20 17.31 5.87 -6.07
C GLU A 20 17.13 4.36 -6.15
N THR A 21 17.09 3.69 -4.99
CA THR A 21 16.95 2.22 -4.90
C THR A 21 15.50 1.74 -4.93
N ILE A 22 14.54 2.64 -4.72
CA ILE A 22 13.10 2.34 -4.78
C ILE A 22 12.64 2.26 -6.24
N ASP A 23 11.77 1.29 -6.55
CA ASP A 23 11.22 1.10 -7.89
C ASP A 23 9.75 0.68 -7.83
N ILE A 24 8.87 1.41 -8.52
CA ILE A 24 7.43 1.13 -8.53
C ILE A 24 7.11 -0.22 -9.16
N GLN A 25 7.90 -0.68 -10.12
CA GLN A 25 7.71 -1.99 -10.74
C GLN A 25 8.03 -3.13 -9.76
N ASP A 26 9.05 -2.95 -8.92
CA ASP A 26 9.38 -3.90 -7.86
C ASP A 26 8.31 -3.89 -6.77
N ILE A 27 7.83 -2.70 -6.36
CA ILE A 27 6.74 -2.56 -5.39
C ILE A 27 5.48 -3.26 -5.89
N ALA A 28 4.97 -2.89 -7.07
CA ALA A 28 3.75 -3.46 -7.62
C ALA A 28 3.85 -4.98 -7.80
N HIS A 29 5.03 -5.46 -8.23
CA HIS A 29 5.28 -6.90 -8.36
C HIS A 29 5.21 -7.59 -7.00
N ALA A 30 5.97 -7.14 -6.00
CA ALA A 30 6.02 -7.78 -4.70
C ALA A 30 4.66 -7.76 -4.00
N LEU A 31 3.97 -6.60 -3.97
CA LEU A 31 2.66 -6.47 -3.36
C LEU A 31 1.59 -7.34 -4.05
N SER A 32 1.75 -7.66 -5.34
CA SER A 32 0.83 -8.55 -6.05
C SER A 32 1.04 -10.04 -5.69
N PHE A 33 2.19 -10.40 -5.15
CA PHE A 33 2.49 -11.75 -4.64
C PHE A 33 2.26 -11.90 -3.14
N LEU A 34 2.23 -10.80 -2.38
CA LEU A 34 1.93 -10.83 -0.97
C LEU A 34 0.43 -10.99 -0.74
N CYS A 35 0.06 -12.03 0.01
CA CYS A 35 -1.33 -12.23 0.41
C CYS A 35 -1.62 -11.48 1.71
N ARG A 36 -2.72 -10.74 1.76
CA ARG A 36 -3.21 -10.05 2.97
C ARG A 36 -3.26 -11.01 4.17
N GLY A 37 -3.04 -10.45 5.37
CA GLY A 37 -3.12 -11.17 6.62
C GLY A 37 -2.15 -12.34 6.73
N GLY A 38 -0.98 -12.27 6.06
CA GLY A 38 0.00 -13.33 6.06
C GLY A 38 -0.51 -14.66 5.48
N GLY A 39 -1.48 -14.61 4.56
CA GLY A 39 -2.08 -15.80 3.94
C GLY A 39 -3.15 -16.50 4.78
N SER A 40 -3.60 -15.90 5.89
CA SER A 40 -4.69 -16.45 6.73
C SER A 40 -6.09 -16.19 6.16
N THR A 41 -6.19 -15.63 4.96
CA THR A 41 -7.43 -15.31 4.26
C THR A 41 -8.04 -16.54 3.59
N ASN A 42 -9.38 -16.54 3.37
CA ASN A 42 -10.12 -17.63 2.73
C ASN A 42 -9.88 -17.75 1.22
N ILE A 43 -9.32 -16.72 0.60
CA ILE A 43 -8.87 -16.70 -0.79
C ILE A 43 -7.51 -15.98 -0.86
N PHE A 44 -6.75 -16.18 -1.93
CA PHE A 44 -5.60 -15.34 -2.21
C PHE A 44 -6.09 -13.93 -2.55
N PHE A 45 -5.71 -12.95 -1.72
CA PHE A 45 -6.07 -11.54 -1.89
C PHE A 45 -4.79 -10.70 -1.79
N PRO A 46 -4.29 -10.14 -2.91
CA PRO A 46 -3.03 -9.41 -2.93
C PRO A 46 -3.07 -8.10 -2.13
N VAL A 47 -1.96 -7.76 -1.45
CA VAL A 47 -1.78 -6.44 -0.84
C VAL A 47 -1.94 -5.32 -1.88
N ALA A 48 -1.42 -5.52 -3.11
CA ALA A 48 -1.60 -4.58 -4.22
C ALA A 48 -3.07 -4.26 -4.51
N ARG A 49 -3.97 -5.26 -4.40
CA ARG A 49 -5.41 -5.07 -4.61
C ARG A 49 -6.05 -4.25 -3.48
N HIS A 50 -5.65 -4.48 -2.25
CA HIS A 50 -6.07 -3.67 -1.11
C HIS A 50 -5.65 -2.20 -1.29
N CYS A 51 -4.38 -1.94 -1.60
CA CYS A 51 -3.88 -0.59 -1.85
C CYS A 51 -4.62 0.09 -3.02
N TYR A 52 -4.90 -0.65 -4.08
CA TYR A 52 -5.69 -0.16 -5.21
C TYR A 52 -7.11 0.25 -4.78
N TYR A 53 -7.77 -0.55 -3.96
CA TYR A 53 -9.09 -0.21 -3.42
C TYR A 53 -9.04 0.99 -2.46
N CYS A 54 -7.99 1.13 -1.65
CA CYS A 54 -7.78 2.33 -0.83
C CYS A 54 -7.66 3.59 -1.71
N ALA A 55 -6.91 3.53 -2.80
CA ALA A 55 -6.79 4.64 -3.75
C ALA A 55 -8.13 4.94 -4.46
N MET A 56 -8.90 3.91 -4.86
CA MET A 56 -10.23 4.09 -5.45
C MET A 56 -11.19 4.76 -4.47
N GLU A 57 -11.21 4.36 -3.21
CA GLU A 57 -12.05 4.97 -2.17
C GLU A 57 -11.65 6.42 -1.92
N ALA A 58 -10.34 6.72 -1.84
CA ALA A 58 -9.84 8.09 -1.73
C ALA A 58 -10.29 8.95 -2.92
N GLN A 59 -10.23 8.41 -4.13
CA GLN A 59 -10.71 9.09 -5.34
C GLN A 59 -12.23 9.31 -5.31
N ALA A 60 -13.00 8.33 -4.89
CA ALA A 60 -14.45 8.43 -4.78
C ALA A 60 -14.89 9.46 -3.72
N ARG A 61 -14.08 9.64 -2.67
CA ARG A 61 -14.25 10.72 -1.68
C ARG A 61 -13.76 12.09 -2.15
N CYS A 62 -13.29 12.20 -3.40
CA CYS A 62 -12.76 13.45 -3.99
C CYS A 62 -11.58 14.04 -3.21
N LEU A 63 -10.71 13.21 -2.63
CA LEU A 63 -9.49 13.65 -1.97
C LEU A 63 -8.45 14.11 -3.01
N THR A 64 -7.39 14.78 -2.56
CA THR A 64 -6.34 15.29 -3.45
C THR A 64 -5.56 14.16 -4.10
N ASP A 65 -4.96 14.40 -5.27
CA ASP A 65 -4.13 13.41 -5.95
C ASP A 65 -2.93 12.94 -5.10
N ASP A 66 -2.41 13.81 -4.20
CA ASP A 66 -1.37 13.44 -3.24
C ASP A 66 -1.88 12.41 -2.23
N VAL A 67 -3.09 12.57 -1.68
CA VAL A 67 -3.70 11.61 -0.75
C VAL A 67 -4.08 10.32 -1.47
N ILE A 68 -4.62 10.40 -2.70
CA ILE A 68 -4.95 9.20 -3.49
C ILE A 68 -3.68 8.39 -3.77
N LEU A 69 -2.58 9.06 -4.14
CA LEU A 69 -1.28 8.40 -4.35
C LEU A 69 -0.72 7.84 -3.03
N ALA A 70 -0.87 8.55 -1.93
CA ALA A 70 -0.47 8.07 -0.61
C ALA A 70 -1.26 6.81 -0.20
N CYS A 71 -2.57 6.76 -0.46
CA CYS A 71 -3.40 5.56 -0.25
C CYS A 71 -2.95 4.38 -1.12
N LEU A 72 -2.51 4.64 -2.37
CA LEU A 72 -1.94 3.58 -3.21
C LEU A 72 -0.62 3.04 -2.66
N LEU A 73 0.18 3.89 -2.02
CA LEU A 73 1.55 3.59 -1.57
C LEU A 73 1.64 3.22 -0.08
N HIS A 74 0.55 3.25 0.71
CA HIS A 74 0.61 3.17 2.18
C HIS A 74 1.24 1.86 2.70
N ASP A 75 1.04 0.74 1.99
CA ASP A 75 1.68 -0.55 2.28
C ASP A 75 2.91 -0.83 1.40
N ALA A 76 3.45 0.16 0.66
CA ALA A 76 4.52 -0.06 -0.30
C ALA A 76 5.85 -0.53 0.35
N SER A 77 6.08 -0.23 1.63
CA SER A 77 7.20 -0.75 2.42
C SER A 77 7.16 -2.27 2.57
N GLU A 78 5.96 -2.88 2.55
CA GLU A 78 5.78 -4.34 2.65
C GLU A 78 6.36 -5.09 1.45
N ALA A 79 6.52 -4.43 0.29
CA ALA A 79 7.22 -4.99 -0.86
C ALA A 79 8.67 -5.41 -0.54
N TYR A 80 9.26 -4.81 0.48
CA TYR A 80 10.63 -5.04 0.93
C TYR A 80 10.70 -5.75 2.29
N MET A 81 9.66 -5.62 3.13
CA MET A 81 9.69 -6.08 4.51
C MET A 81 8.61 -7.12 4.83
N VAL A 82 7.79 -7.49 3.86
CA VAL A 82 6.61 -8.36 3.93
C VAL A 82 5.45 -7.80 4.77
N ASP A 83 4.23 -8.29 4.54
CA ASP A 83 3.03 -7.97 5.35
C ASP A 83 3.10 -8.73 6.70
N LEU A 84 3.59 -8.06 7.72
CA LEU A 84 3.59 -8.60 9.08
C LEU A 84 2.32 -8.16 9.82
N PRO A 85 1.46 -9.09 10.28
CA PRO A 85 0.23 -8.75 10.99
C PRO A 85 0.44 -7.81 12.17
N LYS A 86 -0.42 -6.79 12.30
CA LYS A 86 -0.32 -5.72 13.31
C LYS A 86 -0.02 -6.22 14.73
N PRO A 87 -0.67 -7.29 15.26
CA PRO A 87 -0.36 -7.79 16.60
C PRO A 87 1.09 -8.25 16.77
N LEU A 88 1.73 -8.75 15.71
CA LEU A 88 3.13 -9.16 15.74
C LEU A 88 4.04 -7.92 15.69
N LYS A 89 3.75 -6.96 14.81
CA LYS A 89 4.48 -5.69 14.74
C LYS A 89 4.50 -4.99 16.10
N ASP A 90 3.33 -4.85 16.73
CA ASP A 90 3.17 -4.05 17.95
C ASP A 90 3.74 -4.72 19.20
N ASN A 91 3.61 -6.04 19.31
CA ASN A 91 3.94 -6.74 20.56
C ASN A 91 5.27 -7.46 20.54
N LEU A 92 5.73 -7.92 19.38
CA LEU A 92 6.94 -8.77 19.31
C LEU A 92 8.10 -8.10 18.56
N PHE A 93 7.80 -7.22 17.59
CA PHE A 93 8.82 -6.64 16.72
C PHE A 93 8.72 -5.10 16.65
N PRO A 94 8.86 -4.36 17.76
CA PRO A 94 8.67 -2.90 17.75
C PRO A 94 9.64 -2.17 16.83
N GLN A 95 10.85 -2.71 16.60
CA GLN A 95 11.82 -2.13 15.66
C GLN A 95 11.39 -2.26 14.19
N TYR A 96 10.52 -3.22 13.87
CA TYR A 96 9.97 -3.39 12.53
C TYR A 96 9.28 -2.10 12.06
N ARG A 97 8.46 -1.48 12.92
CA ARG A 97 7.77 -0.23 12.59
C ARG A 97 8.72 0.92 12.33
N VAL A 98 9.86 0.97 12.98
CA VAL A 98 10.85 2.03 12.74
C VAL A 98 11.39 1.92 11.31
N TYR A 99 11.77 0.72 10.90
CA TYR A 99 12.26 0.49 9.53
C TYR A 99 11.16 0.63 8.48
N GLU A 100 9.96 0.13 8.78
CA GLU A 100 8.78 0.26 7.92
C GLU A 100 8.46 1.74 7.64
N ASN A 101 8.38 2.57 8.68
CA ASN A 101 8.11 3.99 8.55
C ASN A 101 9.23 4.73 7.79
N ASN A 102 10.51 4.46 8.11
CA ASN A 102 11.63 5.08 7.40
C ASN A 102 11.63 4.74 5.91
N LEU A 103 11.31 3.48 5.57
CA LEU A 103 11.22 3.04 4.20
C LEU A 103 10.02 3.66 3.48
N LEU A 104 8.86 3.74 4.16
CA LEU A 104 7.66 4.38 3.61
C LEU A 104 7.87 5.88 3.38
N ASP A 105 8.52 6.58 4.32
CA ASP A 105 8.93 7.98 4.15
C ASP A 105 9.85 8.17 2.95
N CYS A 106 10.80 7.25 2.74
CA CYS A 106 11.66 7.25 1.56
C CYS A 106 10.87 7.06 0.26
N ILE A 107 9.86 6.19 0.26
CA ILE A 107 8.95 5.96 -0.87
C ILE A 107 8.13 7.22 -1.16
N TYR A 108 7.54 7.86 -0.12
CA TYR A 108 6.84 9.12 -0.27
C TYR A 108 7.75 10.24 -0.78
N GLN A 109 8.97 10.36 -0.23
CA GLN A 109 9.95 11.32 -0.72
C GLN A 109 10.24 11.13 -2.21
N LYS A 110 10.32 9.89 -2.70
CA LYS A 110 10.53 9.60 -4.11
C LYS A 110 9.36 10.03 -4.99
N TYR A 111 8.13 9.68 -4.63
CA TYR A 111 6.97 9.80 -5.52
C TYR A 111 6.10 11.03 -5.26
N LEU A 112 6.07 11.51 -4.02
CA LEU A 112 5.39 12.77 -3.67
C LEU A 112 6.35 13.97 -3.65
N GLY A 113 7.67 13.73 -3.51
CA GLY A 113 8.68 14.76 -3.30
C GLY A 113 8.78 15.24 -1.85
N ARG A 114 8.00 14.68 -0.95
CA ARG A 114 7.93 15.01 0.47
C ARG A 114 7.28 13.88 1.27
N THR A 115 7.38 13.94 2.58
CA THR A 115 6.56 13.11 3.48
C THR A 115 5.14 13.67 3.59
N LEU A 116 4.22 12.88 4.13
CA LEU A 116 2.84 13.32 4.35
C LEU A 116 2.75 14.37 5.45
N THR A 117 1.81 15.28 5.32
CA THR A 117 1.35 16.09 6.46
C THR A 117 0.56 15.22 7.43
N LYS A 118 0.35 15.73 8.66
CA LYS A 118 -0.45 15.01 9.65
C LYS A 118 -1.89 14.75 9.16
N GLU A 119 -2.49 15.73 8.50
CA GLU A 119 -3.86 15.62 7.96
C GLU A 119 -3.95 14.58 6.85
N GLU A 120 -2.97 14.53 5.96
CA GLU A 120 -2.90 13.53 4.89
C GLU A 120 -2.71 12.11 5.47
N ALA A 121 -1.83 11.96 6.46
CA ALA A 121 -1.62 10.68 7.13
C ALA A 121 -2.90 10.20 7.84
N GLU A 122 -3.64 11.10 8.52
CA GLU A 122 -4.92 10.79 9.15
C GLU A 122 -5.98 10.35 8.10
N GLN A 123 -6.01 10.97 6.93
CA GLN A 123 -6.91 10.58 5.83
C GLN A 123 -6.56 9.21 5.26
N VAL A 124 -5.28 8.91 5.08
CA VAL A 124 -4.80 7.60 4.62
C VAL A 124 -5.16 6.52 5.63
N ASP A 125 -4.88 6.75 6.91
CA ASP A 125 -5.19 5.82 8.01
C ASP A 125 -6.70 5.55 8.10
N GLU A 126 -7.55 6.57 7.94
CA GLU A 126 -9.01 6.41 7.96
C GLU A 126 -9.49 5.49 6.83
N ILE A 127 -8.94 5.68 5.62
CA ILE A 127 -9.31 4.85 4.47
C ILE A 127 -8.81 3.42 4.66
N ASP A 128 -7.56 3.22 5.06
CA ASP A 128 -7.02 1.88 5.32
C ASP A 128 -7.86 1.15 6.38
N HIS A 129 -8.16 1.80 7.51
CA HIS A 129 -9.02 1.21 8.55
C HIS A 129 -10.43 0.91 8.05
N THR A 130 -10.98 1.74 7.18
CA THR A 130 -12.28 1.50 6.54
C THR A 130 -12.24 0.21 5.73
N LEU A 131 -11.27 0.08 4.82
CA LEU A 131 -11.12 -1.09 3.95
C LEU A 131 -10.70 -2.34 4.74
N LEU A 132 -9.88 -2.18 5.78
CA LEU A 132 -9.50 -3.28 6.67
C LEU A 132 -10.73 -3.97 7.30
N ASN A 133 -11.76 -3.22 7.71
CA ASN A 133 -12.99 -3.84 8.25
C ASN A 133 -13.68 -4.73 7.21
N TYR A 134 -13.68 -4.34 5.95
CA TYR A 134 -14.19 -5.17 4.86
C TYR A 134 -13.33 -6.41 4.64
N ASP A 135 -11.99 -6.26 4.65
CA ASP A 135 -11.06 -7.39 4.57
C ASP A 135 -11.26 -8.38 5.73
N LEU A 136 -11.36 -7.89 6.98
CA LEU A 136 -11.62 -8.72 8.15
C LEU A 136 -12.93 -9.50 8.02
N LYS A 137 -13.97 -8.87 7.52
CA LYS A 137 -15.28 -9.51 7.35
C LYS A 137 -15.27 -10.55 6.24
N TYR A 138 -14.81 -10.17 5.04
CA TYR A 138 -14.98 -11.00 3.85
C TYR A 138 -13.82 -11.98 3.61
N LEU A 139 -12.62 -11.67 4.09
CA LEU A 139 -11.45 -12.55 3.94
C LEU A 139 -11.19 -13.43 5.18
N LEU A 140 -11.55 -12.96 6.36
CA LEU A 140 -11.28 -13.67 7.63
C LEU A 140 -12.56 -14.11 8.36
N ASN A 141 -13.76 -13.86 7.79
CA ASN A 141 -15.08 -14.18 8.37
C ASN A 141 -15.29 -13.61 9.78
N MET A 142 -14.68 -12.44 10.07
CA MET A 142 -14.87 -11.78 11.36
C MET A 142 -16.15 -10.98 11.38
N ASP A 143 -16.84 -10.98 12.52
CA ASP A 143 -18.02 -10.14 12.73
C ASP A 143 -17.58 -8.74 13.22
N VAL A 144 -17.40 -7.84 12.26
CA VAL A 144 -16.98 -6.45 12.50
C VAL A 144 -17.97 -5.48 11.83
N PRO A 145 -18.18 -4.29 12.41
CA PRO A 145 -19.01 -3.26 11.79
C PRO A 145 -18.38 -2.79 10.47
N LEU A 146 -19.24 -2.58 9.46
CA LEU A 146 -18.78 -2.04 8.17
C LEU A 146 -19.08 -0.55 8.11
N PRO A 147 -18.03 0.30 8.00
CA PRO A 147 -18.22 1.71 7.71
C PRO A 147 -18.77 1.92 6.30
N GLU A 148 -19.28 3.11 6.02
CA GLU A 148 -19.71 3.47 4.67
C GLU A 148 -18.52 3.55 3.71
N ILE A 149 -18.71 3.04 2.47
CA ILE A 149 -17.78 3.15 1.37
C ILE A 149 -18.48 3.66 0.11
N HIS A 150 -17.68 4.21 -0.81
CA HIS A 150 -18.18 4.84 -2.05
C HIS A 150 -17.85 4.02 -3.30
N ILE A 151 -17.18 2.88 -3.13
CA ILE A 151 -16.78 1.97 -4.21
C ILE A 151 -17.41 0.58 -4.02
N GLN A 152 -17.43 -0.20 -5.09
CA GLN A 152 -17.76 -1.62 -5.01
C GLN A 152 -16.50 -2.45 -4.79
N LEU A 153 -16.54 -3.35 -3.81
CA LEU A 153 -15.48 -4.28 -3.50
C LEU A 153 -15.86 -5.69 -3.96
N GLU A 154 -14.92 -6.38 -4.56
CA GLU A 154 -15.07 -7.77 -4.97
C GLU A 154 -14.08 -8.66 -4.22
N TYR A 155 -14.58 -9.60 -3.45
CA TYR A 155 -13.81 -10.59 -2.69
C TYR A 155 -13.83 -11.94 -3.38
N ILE A 156 -13.33 -11.97 -4.62
CA ILE A 156 -13.15 -13.15 -5.44
C ILE A 156 -11.66 -13.33 -5.79
N PHE A 157 -11.27 -14.54 -6.15
CA PHE A 157 -9.91 -14.77 -6.65
C PHE A 157 -9.65 -13.92 -7.91
N GLU A 158 -8.50 -13.26 -7.92
CA GLU A 158 -8.00 -12.50 -9.05
C GLU A 158 -6.54 -12.91 -9.32
N PRO A 159 -6.15 -13.14 -10.60
CA PRO A 159 -4.75 -13.38 -10.94
C PRO A 159 -3.88 -12.20 -10.50
N PHE A 160 -2.70 -12.49 -9.96
CA PHE A 160 -1.79 -11.46 -9.43
C PHE A 160 -1.37 -10.45 -10.51
N GLU A 161 -1.34 -10.85 -11.79
CA GLU A 161 -1.04 -9.97 -12.92
C GLU A 161 -2.05 -8.82 -13.02
N ILE A 162 -3.33 -9.11 -12.83
CA ILE A 162 -4.40 -8.10 -12.87
C ILE A 162 -4.23 -7.10 -11.72
N SER A 163 -4.00 -7.59 -10.50
CA SER A 163 -3.74 -6.70 -9.35
C SER A 163 -2.52 -5.81 -9.59
N ARG A 164 -1.44 -6.36 -10.17
CA ARG A 164 -0.25 -5.60 -10.52
C ARG A 164 -0.55 -4.53 -11.57
N GLU A 165 -1.26 -4.89 -12.63
CA GLU A 165 -1.61 -3.97 -13.72
C GLU A 165 -2.51 -2.84 -13.21
N ASN A 166 -3.52 -3.14 -12.40
CA ASN A 166 -4.41 -2.13 -11.80
C ASN A 166 -3.62 -1.15 -10.91
N TYR A 167 -2.71 -1.67 -10.10
CA TYR A 167 -1.85 -0.85 -9.24
C TYR A 167 -0.96 0.10 -10.07
N LEU A 168 -0.28 -0.42 -11.10
CA LEU A 168 0.60 0.38 -11.97
C LEU A 168 -0.19 1.39 -12.80
N ASN A 169 -1.34 1.00 -13.36
CA ASN A 169 -2.19 1.91 -14.12
C ASN A 169 -2.69 3.09 -13.27
N MET A 170 -3.10 2.82 -12.01
CA MET A 170 -3.49 3.87 -11.07
C MET A 170 -2.31 4.79 -10.76
N PHE A 171 -1.14 4.21 -10.48
CA PHE A 171 0.07 4.98 -10.23
C PHE A 171 0.42 5.90 -11.41
N ASP A 172 0.47 5.36 -12.62
CA ASP A 172 0.83 6.12 -13.83
C ASP A 172 -0.17 7.26 -14.10
N GLN A 173 -1.46 7.02 -13.91
CA GLN A 173 -2.49 8.05 -14.04
C GLN A 173 -2.31 9.19 -13.03
N LEU A 174 -2.02 8.86 -11.76
CA LEU A 174 -1.78 9.85 -10.71
C LEU A 174 -0.50 10.66 -10.97
N MET A 175 0.59 9.99 -11.34
CA MET A 175 1.85 10.67 -11.68
C MET A 175 1.68 11.61 -12.87
N LYS A 176 0.91 11.22 -13.89
CA LYS A 176 0.62 12.05 -15.04
C LYS A 176 -0.17 13.30 -14.63
N ARG A 177 -1.27 13.17 -13.88
CA ARG A 177 -2.07 14.31 -13.40
C ARG A 177 -1.25 15.32 -12.58
N ARG A 178 -0.31 14.83 -11.76
CA ARG A 178 0.59 15.66 -10.94
C ARG A 178 1.64 16.43 -11.75
N THR A 179 1.97 15.99 -12.96
CA THR A 179 2.95 16.65 -13.84
C THR A 179 2.31 17.57 -14.88
N GLU A 180 1.02 17.43 -15.14
CA GLU A 180 0.29 18.32 -16.04
C GLU A 180 -0.08 19.61 -15.28
N PRO A 181 0.18 20.80 -15.85
CA PRO A 181 -0.28 22.04 -15.22
C PRO A 181 -1.80 22.04 -15.16
N THR A 182 -2.36 22.33 -14.00
CA THR A 182 -3.79 22.67 -13.86
C THR A 182 -4.07 23.90 -14.71
N GLU A 183 -4.86 23.74 -15.79
CA GLU A 183 -5.36 24.87 -16.59
C GLU A 183 -6.25 25.81 -15.76
#